data_ebd45026a64d84d1c162e429314a21c5
#
_entry.id   ebd45026a64d84d1c162e429314a21c5
#
_cell.length_a   1.000
_cell.length_b   1.000
_cell.length_c   1.000
_cell.angle_alpha   90.00
_cell.angle_beta   90.00
_cell.angle_gamma   90.00
#
_symmetry.space_group_name_H-M   'P 1'
#
loop_
_entity.id
_entity.type
_entity.pdbx_description
1 polymer ?
#
loop_
_entity_poly.entity_id
_entity_poly.type
_entity_poly.pdbx_seq_one_letter_code
_entity_poly.pdbx_strand_id
1 'polypeptide(L)'
;MLRGYRIGEGMLAWLFHRISGVAIWAFVVLHVVDIYLAGSNPSLYDELLSFYASPVGRVLETLLGAALLYHALNGARIIVMDFWPAMTRYNRAMWYVCWVIFVAVGIPVAWVILKPIWGM
;
A
#
# COMPACT_ATOMS: atom_id res chain seq x y z
N MET A 1 -14.87 -18.34 -22.43
CA MET A 1 -14.40 -17.51 -22.46
C MET A 1 -13.04 -17.14 -22.09
N LEU A 2 -12.21 -18.07 -21.85
CA LEU A 2 -10.84 -17.73 -21.68
C LEU A 2 -10.17 -17.39 -22.98
N ARG A 3 -10.79 -17.81 -24.12
CA ARG A 3 -10.23 -17.46 -25.35
C ARG A 3 -10.22 -15.97 -25.46
N GLY A 4 -9.12 -15.37 -25.78
CA GLY A 4 -8.98 -13.94 -25.81
C GLY A 4 -8.77 -13.28 -24.47
N TYR A 5 -8.76 -14.07 -23.39
CA TYR A 5 -8.49 -13.51 -22.07
C TYR A 5 -7.04 -13.06 -21.99
N ARG A 6 -6.83 -11.88 -21.50
CA ARG A 6 -5.49 -11.30 -21.35
C ARG A 6 -5.37 -10.59 -20.02
N ILE A 7 -4.14 -10.51 -19.53
CA ILE A 7 -3.87 -9.72 -18.36
C ILE A 7 -3.95 -8.25 -18.78
N GLY A 8 -5.03 -7.60 -18.42
CA GLY A 8 -5.24 -6.18 -18.69
C GLY A 8 -5.33 -5.39 -17.42
N GLU A 9 -5.73 -4.14 -17.56
CA GLU A 9 -5.83 -3.23 -16.41
C GLU A 9 -6.71 -3.78 -15.31
N GLY A 10 -7.84 -4.40 -15.68
CA GLY A 10 -8.74 -4.99 -14.69
C GLY A 10 -8.13 -6.11 -13.90
N MET A 11 -7.39 -7.00 -14.59
CA MET A 11 -6.73 -8.12 -13.93
C MET A 11 -5.60 -7.62 -13.03
N LEU A 12 -4.79 -6.68 -13.52
CA LEU A 12 -3.70 -6.12 -12.71
C LEU A 12 -4.24 -5.37 -11.51
N ALA A 13 -5.32 -4.62 -11.68
CA ALA A 13 -5.94 -3.90 -10.57
C ALA A 13 -6.40 -4.86 -9.50
N TRP A 14 -7.05 -5.95 -9.89
CA TRP A 14 -7.53 -6.97 -8.96
C TRP A 14 -6.36 -7.63 -8.22
N LEU A 15 -5.34 -8.02 -8.97
CA LEU A 15 -4.19 -8.71 -8.39
C LEU A 15 -3.44 -7.82 -7.40
N PHE A 16 -3.14 -6.58 -7.81
CA PHE A 16 -2.44 -5.64 -6.93
C PHE A 16 -3.27 -5.28 -5.71
N HIS A 17 -4.59 -5.16 -5.88
CA HIS A 17 -5.48 -4.88 -4.76
C HIS A 17 -5.44 -6.02 -3.74
N ARG A 18 -5.46 -7.25 -4.22
CA ARG A 18 -5.42 -8.42 -3.37
C ARG A 18 -4.07 -8.55 -2.65
N ILE A 19 -2.97 -8.35 -3.37
CA ILE A 19 -1.62 -8.39 -2.79
C ILE A 19 -1.47 -7.29 -1.74
N SER A 20 -1.87 -6.08 -2.07
CA SER A 20 -1.77 -4.96 -1.13
C SER A 20 -2.66 -5.19 0.10
N GLY A 21 -3.83 -5.77 -0.09
CA GLY A 21 -4.71 -6.09 1.02
C GLY A 21 -4.10 -7.09 1.99
N VAL A 22 -3.44 -8.13 1.47
CA VAL A 22 -2.74 -9.12 2.31
C VAL A 22 -1.60 -8.46 3.08
N ALA A 23 -0.84 -7.60 2.40
CA ALA A 23 0.26 -6.88 3.05
C ALA A 23 -0.25 -5.98 4.18
N ILE A 24 -1.36 -5.28 3.96
CA ILE A 24 -1.96 -4.42 4.97
C ILE A 24 -2.47 -5.25 6.14
N TRP A 25 -3.09 -6.39 5.86
CA TRP A 25 -3.57 -7.28 6.91
C TRP A 25 -2.41 -7.73 7.80
N ALA A 26 -1.30 -8.18 7.18
CA ALA A 26 -0.13 -8.60 7.93
C ALA A 26 0.43 -7.45 8.79
N PHE A 27 0.44 -6.23 8.23
CA PHE A 27 0.87 -5.06 8.99
C PHE A 27 -0.04 -4.78 10.18
N VAL A 28 -1.36 -4.88 10.00
CA VAL A 28 -2.30 -4.61 11.10
C VAL A 28 -2.08 -5.59 12.25
N VAL A 29 -1.86 -6.87 11.93
CA VAL A 29 -1.55 -7.88 12.96
C VAL A 29 -0.28 -7.50 13.71
N LEU A 30 0.77 -7.15 12.97
CA LEU A 30 2.04 -6.76 13.56
C LEU A 30 1.89 -5.49 14.40
N HIS A 31 1.11 -4.53 13.91
CA HIS A 31 0.87 -3.27 14.59
C HIS A 31 0.17 -3.48 15.95
N VAL A 32 -0.80 -4.39 15.98
CA VAL A 32 -1.49 -4.73 17.25
C VAL A 32 -0.50 -5.36 18.23
N VAL A 33 0.38 -6.25 17.73
CA VAL A 33 1.42 -6.87 18.58
C VAL A 33 2.37 -5.81 19.11
N ASP A 34 2.80 -4.87 18.26
CA ASP A 34 3.71 -3.81 18.67
C ASP A 34 3.10 -2.94 19.76
N ILE A 35 1.84 -2.58 19.63
CA ILE A 35 1.14 -1.77 20.63
C ILE A 35 1.07 -2.52 21.96
N TYR A 36 0.76 -3.81 21.91
CA TYR A 36 0.74 -4.64 23.10
C TYR A 36 2.11 -4.67 23.79
N LEU A 37 3.17 -4.83 23.00
CA LEU A 37 4.54 -4.90 23.54
C LEU A 37 4.98 -3.57 24.14
N ALA A 38 4.52 -2.45 23.61
CA ALA A 38 4.86 -1.14 24.16
C ALA A 38 4.49 -1.04 25.65
N GLY A 39 3.39 -1.71 26.04
CA GLY A 39 2.97 -1.72 27.44
C GLY A 39 3.46 -2.90 28.24
N SER A 40 3.65 -4.08 27.61
CA SER A 40 3.94 -5.32 28.34
C SER A 40 5.43 -5.68 28.36
N ASN A 41 6.19 -5.28 27.34
CA ASN A 41 7.61 -5.60 27.25
C ASN A 41 8.34 -4.47 26.53
N PRO A 42 8.58 -3.33 27.23
CA PRO A 42 9.19 -2.15 26.60
C PRO A 42 10.56 -2.42 25.96
N SER A 43 11.36 -3.31 26.52
CA SER A 43 12.68 -3.56 25.96
C SER A 43 12.59 -4.26 24.60
N LEU A 44 11.67 -5.20 24.44
CA LEU A 44 11.44 -5.84 23.15
C LEU A 44 10.84 -4.85 22.15
N TYR A 45 9.95 -3.99 22.61
CA TYR A 45 9.39 -2.95 21.79
C TYR A 45 10.49 -2.02 21.24
N ASP A 46 11.44 -1.64 22.10
CA ASP A 46 12.57 -0.79 21.68
C ASP A 46 13.46 -1.48 20.65
N GLU A 47 13.65 -2.79 20.77
CA GLU A 47 14.39 -3.55 19.77
C GLU A 47 13.69 -3.54 18.43
N LEU A 48 12.37 -3.70 18.42
CA LEU A 48 11.58 -3.65 17.19
C LEU A 48 11.63 -2.26 16.56
N LEU A 49 11.57 -1.20 17.35
CA LEU A 49 11.69 0.16 16.83
C LEU A 49 13.06 0.37 16.19
N SER A 50 14.11 -0.18 16.79
CA SER A 50 15.44 -0.11 16.19
C SER A 50 15.49 -0.79 14.84
N PHE A 51 14.84 -1.94 14.72
CA PHE A 51 14.76 -2.64 13.43
C PHE A 51 14.00 -1.81 12.42
N TYR A 52 12.87 -1.21 12.81
CA TYR A 52 12.07 -0.39 11.90
C TYR A 52 12.83 0.84 11.43
N ALA A 53 13.74 1.36 12.23
CA ALA A 53 14.56 2.51 11.86
C ALA A 53 15.77 2.13 11.02
N SER A 54 16.07 0.83 10.89
CA SER A 54 17.18 0.36 10.07
C SER A 54 16.91 0.58 8.58
N PRO A 55 17.93 0.51 7.71
CA PRO A 55 17.69 0.62 6.27
C PRO A 55 16.68 -0.40 5.74
N VAL A 56 16.76 -1.65 6.22
CA VAL A 56 15.80 -2.69 5.81
C VAL A 56 14.40 -2.31 6.27
N GLY A 57 14.25 -1.85 7.51
CA GLY A 57 12.96 -1.45 8.04
C GLY A 57 12.36 -0.29 7.26
N ARG A 58 13.17 0.67 6.86
CA ARG A 58 12.68 1.82 6.08
C ARG A 58 12.25 1.43 4.68
N VAL A 59 12.95 0.49 4.05
CA VAL A 59 12.53 -0.04 2.76
C VAL A 59 11.18 -0.75 2.90
N LEU A 60 11.03 -1.56 3.95
CA LEU A 60 9.76 -2.26 4.20
C LEU A 60 8.63 -1.30 4.49
N GLU A 61 8.88 -0.22 5.24
CA GLU A 61 7.89 0.83 5.48
C GLU A 61 7.45 1.49 4.18
N THR A 62 8.41 1.75 3.29
CA THR A 62 8.11 2.37 2.00
C THR A 62 7.22 1.45 1.16
N LEU A 63 7.55 0.17 1.12
CA LEU A 63 6.74 -0.81 0.38
C LEU A 63 5.34 -0.93 0.98
N LEU A 64 5.25 -0.94 2.30
CA LEU A 64 3.96 -0.99 2.98
C LEU A 64 3.14 0.26 2.72
N GLY A 65 3.78 1.43 2.76
CA GLY A 65 3.12 2.70 2.44
C GLY A 65 2.59 2.72 1.01
N ALA A 66 3.38 2.18 0.07
CA ALA A 66 2.95 2.06 -1.31
C ALA A 66 1.75 1.12 -1.43
N ALA A 67 1.78 -0.01 -0.72
CA ALA A 67 0.67 -0.96 -0.72
C ALA A 67 -0.60 -0.31 -0.16
N LEU A 68 -0.47 0.43 0.94
CA LEU A 68 -1.60 1.11 1.57
C LEU A 68 -2.19 2.16 0.64
N LEU A 69 -1.35 2.98 0.04
CA LEU A 69 -1.78 4.04 -0.87
C LEU A 69 -2.48 3.44 -2.10
N TYR A 70 -1.88 2.43 -2.72
CA TYR A 70 -2.48 1.77 -3.86
C TYR A 70 -3.83 1.15 -3.49
N HIS A 71 -3.87 0.43 -2.37
CA HIS A 71 -5.09 -0.24 -1.93
C HIS A 71 -6.22 0.79 -1.70
N ALA A 72 -5.90 1.91 -1.08
CA ALA A 72 -6.88 2.96 -0.82
C ALA A 72 -7.40 3.58 -2.12
N LEU A 73 -6.49 3.90 -3.05
CA LEU A 73 -6.88 4.52 -4.31
C LEU A 73 -7.70 3.56 -5.17
N ASN A 74 -7.27 2.32 -5.27
CA ASN A 74 -8.00 1.34 -6.05
C ASN A 74 -9.35 1.01 -5.42
N GLY A 75 -9.39 0.93 -4.09
CA GLY A 75 -10.63 0.72 -3.36
C GLY A 75 -11.61 1.86 -3.57
N ALA A 76 -11.13 3.10 -3.56
CA ALA A 76 -11.98 4.26 -3.84
C ALA A 76 -12.55 4.18 -5.25
N ARG A 77 -11.75 3.75 -6.22
CA ARG A 77 -12.21 3.54 -7.60
C ARG A 77 -13.33 2.51 -7.65
N ILE A 78 -13.16 1.40 -6.96
CA ILE A 78 -14.18 0.35 -6.92
C ILE A 78 -15.45 0.86 -6.27
N ILE A 79 -15.35 1.61 -5.18
CA ILE A 79 -16.50 2.18 -4.49
C ILE A 79 -17.26 3.11 -5.42
N VAL A 80 -16.55 3.96 -6.16
CA VAL A 80 -17.20 4.89 -7.09
C VAL A 80 -18.01 4.10 -8.13
N MET A 81 -17.42 3.03 -8.67
CA MET A 81 -18.13 2.25 -9.68
C MET A 81 -19.32 1.47 -9.09
N ASP A 82 -19.22 1.05 -7.83
CA ASP A 82 -20.31 0.32 -7.18
C ASP A 82 -21.50 1.21 -6.90
N PHE A 83 -21.26 2.45 -6.44
CA PHE A 83 -22.34 3.36 -6.11
C PHE A 83 -22.86 4.12 -7.32
N TRP A 84 -22.03 4.28 -8.35
CA TRP A 84 -22.44 4.96 -9.59
C TRP A 84 -22.04 4.07 -10.76
N PRO A 85 -22.87 3.06 -11.09
CA PRO A 85 -22.51 2.12 -12.16
C PRO A 85 -22.22 2.76 -13.50
N ALA A 86 -22.80 3.93 -13.77
CA ALA A 86 -22.53 4.66 -15.01
C ALA A 86 -21.06 5.05 -15.13
N MET A 87 -20.34 5.14 -14.01
CA MET A 87 -18.92 5.49 -14.01
C MET A 87 -18.02 4.36 -14.49
N THR A 88 -18.57 3.14 -14.65
CA THR A 88 -17.74 2.03 -15.15
C THR A 88 -17.19 2.29 -16.54
N ARG A 89 -17.85 3.12 -17.32
CA ARG A 89 -17.34 3.48 -18.65
C ARG A 89 -16.05 4.30 -18.56
N TYR A 90 -15.76 4.87 -17.40
CA TYR A 90 -14.53 5.62 -17.17
C TYR A 90 -13.50 4.81 -16.40
N ASN A 91 -13.67 3.48 -16.33
CA ASN A 91 -12.79 2.61 -15.55
C ASN A 91 -11.32 2.81 -15.89
N ARG A 92 -11.01 2.87 -17.18
CA ARG A 92 -9.61 3.07 -17.60
C ARG A 92 -9.09 4.43 -17.20
N ALA A 93 -9.91 5.48 -17.37
CA ALA A 93 -9.50 6.83 -16.97
C ALA A 93 -9.25 6.90 -15.47
N MET A 94 -10.13 6.28 -14.66
CA MET A 94 -9.94 6.25 -13.21
C MET A 94 -8.70 5.47 -12.82
N TRP A 95 -8.40 4.39 -13.53
CA TRP A 95 -7.19 3.61 -13.31
C TRP A 95 -5.93 4.47 -13.48
N TYR A 96 -5.88 5.25 -14.56
CA TYR A 96 -4.74 6.13 -14.80
C TYR A 96 -4.70 7.28 -13.79
N VAL A 97 -5.84 7.82 -13.41
CA VAL A 97 -5.89 8.87 -12.37
C VAL A 97 -5.33 8.33 -11.05
N CYS A 98 -5.70 7.09 -10.68
CA CYS A 98 -5.15 6.47 -9.49
C CYS A 98 -3.62 6.37 -9.55
N TRP A 99 -3.06 5.99 -10.70
CA TRP A 99 -1.62 5.89 -10.84
C TRP A 99 -0.93 7.25 -10.79
N VAL A 100 -1.54 8.29 -11.35
CA VAL A 100 -1.01 9.64 -11.27
C VAL A 100 -0.94 10.09 -9.81
N ILE A 101 -2.02 9.87 -9.05
CA ILE A 101 -2.04 10.23 -7.63
C ILE A 101 -1.04 9.39 -6.86
N PHE A 102 -0.95 8.10 -7.17
CA PHE A 102 0.00 7.19 -6.51
C PHE A 102 1.43 7.70 -6.66
N VAL A 103 1.82 8.06 -7.87
CA VAL A 103 3.18 8.57 -8.13
C VAL A 103 3.38 9.92 -7.47
N ALA A 104 2.40 10.82 -7.61
CA ALA A 104 2.51 12.18 -7.09
C ALA A 104 2.63 12.23 -5.57
N VAL A 105 1.96 11.31 -4.86
CA VAL A 105 2.03 11.23 -3.40
C VAL A 105 3.14 10.28 -2.97
N GLY A 106 3.28 9.16 -3.67
CA GLY A 106 4.22 8.11 -3.28
C GLY A 106 5.67 8.50 -3.35
N ILE A 107 6.06 9.23 -4.41
CA ILE A 107 7.46 9.60 -4.58
C ILE A 107 7.94 10.53 -3.46
N PRO A 108 7.23 11.62 -3.13
CA PRO A 108 7.66 12.46 -2.01
C PRO A 108 7.69 11.73 -0.67
N VAL A 109 6.70 10.88 -0.42
CA VAL A 109 6.64 10.11 0.84
C VAL A 109 7.81 9.14 0.90
N ALA A 110 8.08 8.43 -0.19
CA ALA A 110 9.20 7.49 -0.26
C ALA A 110 10.52 8.22 -0.04
N TRP A 111 10.67 9.41 -0.62
CA TRP A 111 11.87 10.22 -0.43
C TRP A 111 12.10 10.54 1.04
N VAL A 112 11.04 10.97 1.74
CA VAL A 112 11.15 11.31 3.15
C VAL A 112 11.51 10.10 4.00
N ILE A 113 10.90 8.95 3.74
CA ILE A 113 11.15 7.73 4.51
C ILE A 113 12.57 7.21 4.26
N LEU A 114 13.01 7.24 3.01
CA LEU A 114 14.30 6.65 2.63
C LEU A 114 15.48 7.59 2.80
N LYS A 115 15.21 8.87 2.98
CA LYS A 115 16.24 9.87 3.11
C LYS A 115 17.35 9.54 4.10
N PRO A 116 17.06 9.05 5.33
CA PRO A 116 18.13 8.71 6.26
C PRO A 116 19.06 7.59 5.79
N ILE A 117 18.64 6.76 4.84
CA ILE A 117 19.48 5.65 4.36
C ILE A 117 20.71 6.17 3.65
N TRP A 118 20.59 7.26 2.92
CA TRP A 118 21.75 7.82 2.23
C TRP A 118 22.29 9.08 2.92
N GLY A 119 22.07 9.18 4.22
CA GLY A 119 22.75 10.18 5.05
C GLY A 119 22.27 11.61 4.88
N MET A 120 21.09 11.78 4.34
CA MET A 120 20.56 13.14 4.11
C MET A 120 19.66 13.60 5.22
#